data_673877de8cff005f956721406ac83253
#
_entry.id   673877de8cff005f956721406ac83253
#
_cell.length_a   1.000
_cell.length_b   1.000
_cell.length_c   1.000
_cell.angle_alpha   90.00
_cell.angle_beta   90.00
_cell.angle_gamma   90.00
#
_symmetry.space_group_name_H-M   'P 1'
#
loop_
_entity.id
_entity.type
_entity.pdbx_description
1 polymer ?
#
loop_
_entity_poly.entity_id
_entity_poly.type
_entity_poly.pdbx_seq_one_letter_code
_entity_poly.pdbx_strand_id
1 'polypeptide(L)'
;MKLIDKVMSIYKKELFTRKEENDSIFYFRHTDFDNLNATPYSFESVKGHKLNGYFYYYDNPKKNRLIVFDHGMGAGHYSYLREIETLAKHGYLVFSYDHTGCVDSEGENIGGFCQSLVDLNDAISSLKNIKELKDYKISVMGHSWGGYSTLNIASLHKDLASVIAISGYISVSDMIAQTFKFPMNFIRKYAYRLEQQNNPYFIEANAIDSLSSFEGKALIMHSKGDKLVDYNRHFKKLQRALHKKENIKFISLENKEHNPHYTFDAVNYKKDFYQKFKEAKKENRLNSLEEKQSFKDSFDWYKMTCQDIQIWEEIFNVLDN
;
A
#
# COMPACT_ATOMS: atom_id res chain seq x y z
N MET A 1 12.07 -5.43 -33.41
CA MET A 1 11.25 -5.80 -32.24
C MET A 1 9.85 -5.29 -32.46
N LYS A 2 8.82 -6.15 -32.39
CA LYS A 2 7.42 -5.76 -32.58
C LYS A 2 7.01 -4.76 -31.48
N LEU A 3 6.09 -3.84 -31.77
CA LEU A 3 5.59 -2.85 -30.80
C LEU A 3 5.15 -3.50 -29.47
N ILE A 4 4.46 -4.65 -29.57
CA ILE A 4 4.03 -5.42 -28.39
C ILE A 4 5.22 -5.80 -27.52
N ASP A 5 6.32 -6.33 -28.11
CA ASP A 5 7.49 -6.78 -27.35
C ASP A 5 8.13 -5.61 -26.60
N LYS A 6 8.23 -4.45 -27.25
CA LYS A 6 8.78 -3.24 -26.63
C LYS A 6 7.94 -2.77 -25.44
N VAL A 7 6.61 -2.73 -25.59
CA VAL A 7 5.71 -2.28 -24.53
C VAL A 7 5.67 -3.28 -23.39
N MET A 8 5.64 -4.58 -23.68
CA MET A 8 5.69 -5.63 -22.67
C MET A 8 7.03 -5.67 -21.94
N SER A 9 8.14 -5.32 -22.61
CA SER A 9 9.44 -5.18 -21.95
C SER A 9 9.45 -4.04 -20.93
N ILE A 10 8.84 -2.90 -21.25
CA ILE A 10 8.68 -1.79 -20.30
C ILE A 10 7.78 -2.21 -19.14
N TYR A 11 6.64 -2.84 -19.42
CA TYR A 11 5.72 -3.35 -18.40
C TYR A 11 6.41 -4.31 -17.43
N LYS A 12 7.20 -5.24 -17.95
CA LYS A 12 7.99 -6.18 -17.14
C LYS A 12 9.04 -5.45 -16.30
N LYS A 13 9.73 -4.47 -16.86
CA LYS A 13 10.72 -3.69 -16.12
C LYS A 13 10.12 -2.92 -14.94
N GLU A 14 8.91 -2.42 -15.08
CA GLU A 14 8.24 -1.68 -14.00
C GLU A 14 7.66 -2.57 -12.90
N LEU A 15 7.06 -3.72 -13.28
CA LEU A 15 6.23 -4.54 -12.40
C LEU A 15 6.82 -5.93 -12.08
N PHE A 16 7.92 -6.31 -12.72
CA PHE A 16 8.56 -7.61 -12.53
C PHE A 16 10.08 -7.45 -12.37
N THR A 17 10.48 -6.47 -11.56
CA THR A 17 11.85 -6.27 -11.06
C THR A 17 11.82 -6.12 -9.56
N ARG A 18 12.91 -6.50 -8.92
CA ARG A 18 13.09 -6.28 -7.49
C ARG A 18 13.21 -4.78 -7.19
N LYS A 19 12.73 -4.37 -6.02
CA LYS A 19 12.83 -2.99 -5.52
C LYS A 19 13.78 -2.97 -4.33
N GLU A 20 14.97 -2.46 -4.55
CA GLU A 20 16.01 -2.39 -3.54
C GLU A 20 15.93 -1.10 -2.72
N GLU A 21 16.44 -1.15 -1.50
CA GLU A 21 16.55 0.03 -0.64
C GLU A 21 17.33 1.14 -1.33
N ASN A 22 18.42 0.79 -1.99
CA ASN A 22 19.27 1.74 -2.70
C ASN A 22 18.58 2.47 -3.87
N ASP A 23 17.48 1.93 -4.37
CA ASP A 23 16.71 2.56 -5.46
C ASP A 23 15.75 3.64 -4.96
N SER A 24 15.57 3.74 -3.63
CA SER A 24 14.59 4.60 -2.99
C SER A 24 15.24 5.52 -1.95
N ILE A 25 14.58 6.63 -1.66
CA ILE A 25 14.90 7.48 -0.53
C ILE A 25 13.87 7.20 0.56
N PHE A 26 14.31 6.62 1.68
CA PHE A 26 13.45 6.40 2.82
C PHE A 26 13.36 7.64 3.69
N TYR A 27 12.17 7.94 4.16
CA TYR A 27 11.88 9.12 4.95
C TYR A 27 12.36 8.96 6.39
N PHE A 28 11.96 7.85 7.02
CA PHE A 28 12.21 7.58 8.43
C PHE A 28 12.67 6.16 8.67
N ARG A 29 13.34 5.97 9.81
CA ARG A 29 13.54 4.69 10.49
C ARG A 29 12.78 4.73 11.81
N HIS A 30 12.51 3.58 12.42
CA HIS A 30 11.84 3.56 13.72
C HIS A 30 12.63 4.30 14.81
N THR A 31 13.96 4.36 14.68
CA THR A 31 14.86 5.10 15.57
C THR A 31 14.71 6.64 15.50
N ASP A 32 14.02 7.15 14.48
CA ASP A 32 13.73 8.59 14.35
C ASP A 32 12.52 9.01 15.20
N PHE A 33 11.85 8.05 15.86
CA PHE A 33 10.70 8.29 16.72
C PHE A 33 11.03 7.86 18.17
N ASP A 34 11.02 8.80 19.09
CA ASP A 34 11.31 8.53 20.50
C ASP A 34 10.39 7.45 21.07
N ASN A 35 11.00 6.37 21.62
CA ASN A 35 10.32 5.25 22.26
C ASN A 35 9.40 4.41 21.35
N LEU A 36 9.50 4.53 20.05
CA LEU A 36 8.83 3.59 19.14
C LEU A 36 9.59 2.25 19.14
N ASN A 37 8.96 1.22 19.68
CA ASN A 37 9.49 -0.13 19.65
C ASN A 37 9.27 -0.75 18.26
N ALA A 38 10.26 -1.55 17.80
CA ALA A 38 10.17 -2.32 16.56
C ALA A 38 10.71 -3.74 16.81
N THR A 39 9.82 -4.72 16.85
CA THR A 39 10.19 -6.13 17.04
C THR A 39 10.12 -6.86 15.71
N PRO A 40 11.22 -7.47 15.23
CA PRO A 40 11.24 -8.14 13.94
C PRO A 40 10.35 -9.39 13.96
N TYR A 41 9.65 -9.63 12.86
CA TYR A 41 8.91 -10.84 12.61
C TYR A 41 8.98 -11.20 11.12
N SER A 42 9.22 -12.47 10.83
CA SER A 42 9.29 -12.97 9.47
C SER A 42 8.34 -14.16 9.30
N PHE A 43 7.81 -14.33 8.11
CA PHE A 43 6.94 -15.44 7.75
C PHE A 43 7.27 -15.93 6.34
N GLU A 44 6.86 -17.14 6.03
CA GLU A 44 7.04 -17.73 4.71
C GLU A 44 5.78 -17.48 3.85
N SER A 45 5.97 -16.99 2.64
CA SER A 45 4.89 -16.83 1.66
C SER A 45 4.56 -18.17 1.00
N VAL A 46 3.37 -18.28 0.42
CA VAL A 46 2.96 -19.48 -0.35
C VAL A 46 3.91 -19.80 -1.52
N LYS A 47 4.73 -18.86 -1.94
CA LYS A 47 5.78 -19.02 -2.96
C LYS A 47 7.12 -19.47 -2.41
N GLY A 48 7.24 -19.72 -1.11
CA GLY A 48 8.46 -20.13 -0.44
C GLY A 48 9.47 -19.01 -0.22
N HIS A 49 9.04 -17.74 -0.30
CA HIS A 49 9.88 -16.60 0.03
C HIS A 49 9.71 -16.20 1.49
N LYS A 50 10.82 -15.92 2.16
CA LYS A 50 10.79 -15.32 3.49
C LYS A 50 10.47 -13.83 3.37
N LEU A 51 9.33 -13.40 3.93
CA LEU A 51 8.94 -12.02 4.01
C LEU A 51 9.25 -11.47 5.40
N ASN A 52 9.87 -10.30 5.42
CA ASN A 52 10.39 -9.66 6.62
C ASN A 52 9.58 -8.41 6.97
N GLY A 53 9.28 -8.25 8.25
CA GLY A 53 8.54 -7.11 8.77
C GLY A 53 8.79 -6.91 10.25
N TYR A 54 8.03 -5.98 10.83
CA TYR A 54 8.16 -5.61 12.22
C TYR A 54 6.81 -5.37 12.86
N PHE A 55 6.71 -5.69 14.15
CA PHE A 55 5.69 -5.16 15.03
C PHE A 55 6.15 -3.83 15.60
N TYR A 56 5.35 -2.79 15.37
CA TYR A 56 5.58 -1.44 15.88
C TYR A 56 4.59 -1.12 17.00
N TYR A 57 5.07 -0.60 18.11
CA TYR A 57 4.23 -0.27 19.26
C TYR A 57 4.94 0.70 20.21
N TYR A 58 4.14 1.44 20.98
CA TYR A 58 4.59 2.13 22.18
C TYR A 58 4.27 1.31 23.42
N ASP A 59 4.99 1.54 24.51
CA ASP A 59 4.72 0.87 25.78
C ASP A 59 3.27 1.09 26.22
N ASN A 60 2.61 0.03 26.69
CA ASN A 60 1.20 0.00 27.06
C ASN A 60 0.21 0.19 25.89
N PRO A 61 0.13 -0.73 24.93
CA PRO A 61 -0.90 -0.71 23.92
C PRO A 61 -2.29 -0.76 24.58
N LYS A 62 -3.14 0.21 24.22
CA LYS A 62 -4.44 0.41 24.88
C LYS A 62 -5.45 -0.71 24.63
N LYS A 63 -5.23 -1.59 23.64
CA LYS A 63 -6.27 -2.47 23.10
C LYS A 63 -5.69 -3.74 22.50
N ASN A 64 -6.43 -4.83 22.60
CA ASN A 64 -6.16 -6.07 21.85
C ASN A 64 -6.54 -5.88 20.38
N ARG A 65 -5.88 -4.94 19.70
CA ARG A 65 -6.11 -4.62 18.29
C ARG A 65 -4.78 -4.60 17.54
N LEU A 66 -4.74 -5.40 16.51
CA LEU A 66 -3.62 -5.50 15.57
C LEU A 66 -4.03 -4.85 14.25
N ILE A 67 -3.24 -3.89 13.81
CA ILE A 67 -3.38 -3.30 12.49
C ILE A 67 -2.28 -3.87 11.59
N VAL A 68 -2.67 -4.51 10.51
CA VAL A 68 -1.72 -4.85 9.43
C VAL A 68 -1.68 -3.67 8.47
N PHE A 69 -0.53 -2.99 8.40
CA PHE A 69 -0.35 -1.89 7.47
C PHE A 69 0.32 -2.40 6.19
N ASP A 70 -0.37 -2.31 5.07
CA ASP A 70 0.03 -2.85 3.78
C ASP A 70 0.54 -1.73 2.86
N HIS A 71 1.83 -1.78 2.50
CA HIS A 71 2.50 -0.70 1.80
C HIS A 71 2.18 -0.63 0.30
N GLY A 72 2.36 0.56 -0.28
CA GLY A 72 2.26 0.79 -1.73
C GLY A 72 3.46 0.24 -2.50
N MET A 73 3.33 0.14 -3.82
CA MET A 73 4.37 -0.37 -4.69
C MET A 73 5.66 0.47 -4.61
N GLY A 74 6.79 -0.19 -4.44
CA GLY A 74 8.11 0.42 -4.50
C GLY A 74 8.96 0.22 -3.25
N ALA A 75 8.99 1.19 -2.34
CA ALA A 75 10.02 1.34 -1.34
C ALA A 75 9.80 0.58 -0.01
N GLY A 76 8.91 -0.41 0.04
CA GLY A 76 8.66 -1.18 1.24
C GLY A 76 7.92 -0.41 2.34
N HIS A 77 7.78 -1.05 3.50
CA HIS A 77 7.05 -0.49 4.64
C HIS A 77 7.72 0.74 5.29
N TYR A 78 9.04 0.89 5.14
CA TYR A 78 9.77 2.06 5.65
C TYR A 78 9.25 3.38 5.09
N SER A 79 8.70 3.39 3.88
CA SER A 79 8.09 4.58 3.28
C SER A 79 6.81 5.04 3.99
N TYR A 80 6.29 4.23 4.89
CA TYR A 80 5.03 4.46 5.62
C TYR A 80 5.22 4.51 7.13
N LEU A 81 6.46 4.67 7.62
CA LEU A 81 6.73 4.69 9.07
C LEU A 81 6.02 5.83 9.80
N ARG A 82 5.67 6.91 9.09
CA ARG A 82 4.91 8.00 9.69
C ARG A 82 3.47 7.61 9.98
N GLU A 83 2.83 6.88 9.07
CA GLU A 83 1.49 6.31 9.24
C GLU A 83 1.50 5.21 10.30
N ILE A 84 2.50 4.35 10.26
CA ILE A 84 2.70 3.26 11.24
C ILE A 84 2.89 3.84 12.64
N GLU A 85 3.74 4.86 12.80
CA GLU A 85 3.95 5.57 14.08
C GLU A 85 2.66 6.20 14.59
N THR A 86 1.88 6.83 13.72
CA THR A 86 0.62 7.45 14.10
C THR A 86 -0.38 6.42 14.65
N LEU A 87 -0.48 5.25 14.02
CA LEU A 87 -1.29 4.13 14.51
C LEU A 87 -0.77 3.59 15.85
N ALA A 88 0.55 3.36 15.97
CA ALA A 88 1.17 2.86 17.19
C ALA A 88 1.00 3.85 18.36
N LYS A 89 1.13 5.16 18.10
CA LYS A 89 0.93 6.23 19.08
C LYS A 89 -0.52 6.34 19.56
N HIS A 90 -1.48 5.97 18.72
CA HIS A 90 -2.89 5.86 19.13
C HIS A 90 -3.15 4.65 20.04
N GLY A 91 -2.17 3.73 20.18
CA GLY A 91 -2.18 2.58 21.08
C GLY A 91 -2.48 1.24 20.40
N TYR A 92 -2.35 1.16 19.08
CA TYR A 92 -2.44 -0.12 18.36
C TYR A 92 -1.09 -0.84 18.34
N LEU A 93 -1.14 -2.17 18.31
CA LEU A 93 -0.04 -2.98 17.81
C LEU A 93 -0.12 -2.93 16.27
N VAL A 94 0.95 -2.51 15.61
CA VAL A 94 0.97 -2.38 14.14
C VAL A 94 1.97 -3.36 13.57
N PHE A 95 1.53 -4.24 12.69
CA PHE A 95 2.44 -5.08 11.90
C PHE A 95 2.54 -4.51 10.49
N SER A 96 3.76 -4.34 10.01
CA SER A 96 4.03 -4.01 8.61
C SER A 96 5.26 -4.75 8.14
N TYR A 97 5.28 -5.12 6.88
CA TYR A 97 6.29 -5.98 6.27
C TYR A 97 6.60 -5.51 4.86
N ASP A 98 7.67 -6.02 4.26
CA ASP A 98 7.98 -5.80 2.87
C ASP A 98 7.40 -6.92 2.01
N HIS A 99 6.69 -6.56 0.95
CA HIS A 99 6.17 -7.52 -0.02
C HIS A 99 7.28 -8.29 -0.73
N THR A 100 6.95 -9.44 -1.31
CA THR A 100 7.83 -10.22 -2.18
C THR A 100 8.61 -9.32 -3.13
N GLY A 101 9.94 -9.48 -3.16
CA GLY A 101 10.82 -8.69 -4.04
C GLY A 101 10.96 -7.22 -3.68
N CYS A 102 10.57 -6.83 -2.46
CA CYS A 102 10.79 -5.48 -1.92
C CYS A 102 11.77 -5.53 -0.75
N VAL A 103 12.70 -4.60 -0.76
CA VAL A 103 13.65 -4.24 0.31
C VAL A 103 14.23 -5.44 1.05
N ASP A 104 13.76 -5.73 2.27
CA ASP A 104 14.30 -6.78 3.14
C ASP A 104 13.69 -8.17 2.90
N SER A 105 12.62 -8.26 2.11
CA SER A 105 11.96 -9.53 1.78
C SER A 105 12.59 -10.22 0.58
N GLU A 106 12.51 -11.55 0.56
CA GLU A 106 12.99 -12.35 -0.56
C GLU A 106 12.10 -12.22 -1.80
N GLY A 107 12.59 -12.71 -2.92
CA GLY A 107 11.93 -12.71 -4.24
C GLY A 107 12.76 -12.00 -5.28
N GLU A 108 12.83 -12.57 -6.49
CA GLU A 108 13.59 -11.98 -7.60
C GLU A 108 12.94 -10.72 -8.18
N ASN A 109 11.65 -10.54 -7.95
CA ASN A 109 10.88 -9.39 -8.43
C ASN A 109 9.58 -9.24 -7.63
N ILE A 110 8.90 -8.10 -7.80
CA ILE A 110 7.67 -7.76 -7.06
C ILE A 110 6.39 -8.49 -7.55
N GLY A 111 6.49 -9.38 -8.51
CA GLY A 111 5.40 -10.28 -8.92
C GLY A 111 4.17 -9.65 -9.59
N GLY A 112 4.19 -8.36 -9.93
CA GLY A 112 3.10 -7.66 -10.60
C GLY A 112 2.04 -7.05 -9.66
N PHE A 113 0.94 -6.61 -10.25
CA PHE A 113 -0.13 -5.91 -9.52
C PHE A 113 -0.86 -6.77 -8.49
N CYS A 114 -0.94 -8.07 -8.71
CA CYS A 114 -1.68 -8.99 -7.85
C CYS A 114 -0.91 -9.44 -6.60
N GLN A 115 0.43 -9.31 -6.61
CA GLN A 115 1.30 -9.90 -5.59
C GLN A 115 1.00 -9.40 -4.18
N SER A 116 0.64 -8.12 -4.00
CA SER A 116 0.33 -7.59 -2.66
C SER A 116 -0.83 -8.33 -1.99
N LEU A 117 -1.83 -8.77 -2.74
CA LEU A 117 -2.93 -9.55 -2.17
C LEU A 117 -2.48 -10.94 -1.71
N VAL A 118 -1.58 -11.57 -2.47
CA VAL A 118 -0.99 -12.87 -2.09
C VAL A 118 -0.22 -12.73 -0.77
N ASP A 119 0.68 -11.76 -0.72
CA ASP A 119 1.54 -11.54 0.44
C ASP A 119 0.74 -11.13 1.69
N LEU A 120 -0.29 -10.28 1.52
CA LEU A 120 -1.18 -9.89 2.62
C LEU A 120 -1.99 -11.07 3.16
N ASN A 121 -2.46 -11.96 2.28
CA ASN A 121 -3.14 -13.19 2.69
C ASN A 121 -2.22 -14.08 3.54
N ASP A 122 -0.98 -14.24 3.13
CA ASP A 122 0.01 -15.04 3.83
C ASP A 122 0.41 -14.40 5.16
N ALA A 123 0.58 -13.06 5.18
CA ALA A 123 0.84 -12.29 6.40
C ALA A 123 -0.26 -12.50 7.45
N ILE A 124 -1.53 -12.29 7.09
CA ILE A 124 -2.65 -12.44 8.02
C ILE A 124 -2.77 -13.90 8.50
N SER A 125 -2.58 -14.86 7.59
CA SER A 125 -2.61 -16.29 7.94
C SER A 125 -1.52 -16.64 8.93
N SER A 126 -0.32 -16.11 8.75
CA SER A 126 0.81 -16.29 9.67
C SER A 126 0.54 -15.67 11.04
N LEU A 127 0.03 -14.43 11.08
CA LEU A 127 -0.29 -13.71 12.32
C LEU A 127 -1.37 -14.42 13.15
N LYS A 128 -2.37 -15.04 12.51
CA LYS A 128 -3.42 -15.83 13.18
C LYS A 128 -2.88 -17.09 13.87
N ASN A 129 -1.69 -17.57 13.49
CA ASN A 129 -1.05 -18.70 14.13
C ASN A 129 -0.19 -18.32 15.36
N ILE A 130 -0.02 -17.04 15.66
CA ILE A 130 0.70 -16.55 16.83
C ILE A 130 -0.21 -16.62 18.05
N LYS A 131 0.17 -17.44 19.04
CA LYS A 131 -0.62 -17.69 20.25
C LYS A 131 -0.98 -16.41 21.01
N GLU A 132 -0.02 -15.52 21.12
CA GLU A 132 -0.13 -14.24 21.84
C GLU A 132 -1.10 -13.27 21.20
N LEU A 133 -1.39 -13.45 19.91
CA LEU A 133 -2.29 -12.58 19.11
C LEU A 133 -3.71 -13.17 18.98
N LYS A 134 -3.98 -14.34 19.54
CA LYS A 134 -5.24 -15.06 19.35
C LYS A 134 -6.49 -14.25 19.74
N ASP A 135 -6.36 -13.36 20.74
CA ASP A 135 -7.45 -12.50 21.24
C ASP A 135 -7.45 -11.10 20.62
N TYR A 136 -6.56 -10.85 19.67
CA TYR A 136 -6.50 -9.58 18.95
C TYR A 136 -7.51 -9.55 17.80
N LYS A 137 -8.23 -8.45 17.70
CA LYS A 137 -9.02 -8.14 16.51
C LYS A 137 -8.08 -7.59 15.44
N ILE A 138 -8.03 -8.23 14.29
CA ILE A 138 -7.17 -7.82 13.17
C ILE A 138 -7.96 -6.85 12.28
N SER A 139 -7.36 -5.71 12.00
CA SER A 139 -7.79 -4.77 10.97
C SER A 139 -6.66 -4.57 9.94
N VAL A 140 -7.03 -4.21 8.72
CA VAL A 140 -6.05 -3.97 7.65
C VAL A 140 -6.19 -2.53 7.17
N MET A 141 -5.05 -1.84 7.01
CA MET A 141 -4.97 -0.52 6.40
C MET A 141 -3.91 -0.54 5.31
N GLY A 142 -4.22 -0.03 4.13
CA GLY A 142 -3.25 -0.02 3.05
C GLY A 142 -3.44 1.13 2.07
N HIS A 143 -2.33 1.49 1.40
CA HIS A 143 -2.28 2.59 0.46
C HIS A 143 -1.88 2.10 -0.93
N SER A 144 -2.55 2.60 -1.98
CA SER A 144 -2.18 2.33 -3.37
C SER A 144 -2.23 0.83 -3.71
N TRP A 145 -1.09 0.18 -3.92
CA TRP A 145 -0.94 -1.26 -4.11
C TRP A 145 -1.43 -2.04 -2.88
N GLY A 146 -1.04 -1.59 -1.67
CA GLY A 146 -1.60 -2.09 -0.42
C GLY A 146 -3.09 -1.75 -0.24
N GLY A 147 -3.56 -0.66 -0.84
CA GLY A 147 -4.99 -0.33 -0.91
C GLY A 147 -5.80 -1.32 -1.74
N TYR A 148 -5.21 -1.86 -2.83
CA TYR A 148 -5.82 -2.94 -3.62
C TYR A 148 -5.94 -4.23 -2.81
N SER A 149 -4.86 -4.68 -2.18
CA SER A 149 -4.88 -5.87 -1.33
C SER A 149 -5.87 -5.71 -0.17
N THR A 150 -5.88 -4.55 0.50
CA THR A 150 -6.84 -4.22 1.56
C THR A 150 -8.30 -4.32 1.11
N LEU A 151 -8.64 -3.85 -0.08
CA LEU A 151 -9.99 -3.95 -0.64
C LEU A 151 -10.40 -5.40 -0.93
N ASN A 152 -9.45 -6.23 -1.32
CA ASN A 152 -9.72 -7.58 -1.81
C ASN A 152 -9.54 -8.66 -0.72
N ILE A 153 -8.80 -8.39 0.36
CA ILE A 153 -8.53 -9.34 1.43
C ILE A 153 -9.78 -9.74 2.23
N ALA A 154 -10.79 -8.88 2.26
CA ALA A 154 -12.03 -9.09 3.00
C ALA A 154 -12.82 -10.33 2.55
N SER A 155 -12.66 -10.78 1.30
CA SER A 155 -13.26 -12.02 0.82
C SER A 155 -12.55 -13.28 1.34
N LEU A 156 -11.26 -13.16 1.65
CA LEU A 156 -10.40 -14.25 2.10
C LEU A 156 -10.40 -14.38 3.64
N HIS A 157 -10.54 -13.25 4.34
CA HIS A 157 -10.55 -13.16 5.80
C HIS A 157 -11.79 -12.40 6.29
N LYS A 158 -12.93 -13.07 6.33
CA LYS A 158 -14.23 -12.50 6.72
C LYS A 158 -14.32 -12.06 8.18
N ASP A 159 -13.41 -12.55 9.00
CA ASP A 159 -13.27 -12.27 10.43
C ASP A 159 -12.47 -11.00 10.76
N LEU A 160 -11.99 -10.28 9.73
CA LEU A 160 -11.36 -8.97 9.93
C LEU A 160 -12.35 -7.98 10.57
N ALA A 161 -11.89 -7.24 11.56
CA ALA A 161 -12.71 -6.22 12.23
C ALA A 161 -13.01 -5.05 11.31
N SER A 162 -12.00 -4.57 10.58
CA SER A 162 -12.17 -3.49 9.61
C SER A 162 -11.10 -3.50 8.52
N VAL A 163 -11.40 -2.81 7.41
CA VAL A 163 -10.47 -2.55 6.31
C VAL A 163 -10.47 -1.06 5.96
N ILE A 164 -9.30 -0.47 5.80
CA ILE A 164 -9.13 0.94 5.44
C ILE A 164 -8.26 1.04 4.19
N ALA A 165 -8.88 1.37 3.07
CA ALA A 165 -8.20 1.46 1.78
C ALA A 165 -8.02 2.91 1.35
N ILE A 166 -6.76 3.29 1.13
CA ILE A 166 -6.35 4.61 0.70
C ILE A 166 -5.87 4.53 -0.74
N SER A 167 -6.52 5.24 -1.66
CA SER A 167 -6.14 5.33 -3.08
C SER A 167 -5.93 3.94 -3.74
N GLY A 168 -6.68 2.93 -3.32
CA GLY A 168 -6.61 1.57 -3.85
C GLY A 168 -7.34 1.42 -5.19
N TYR A 169 -6.98 0.40 -5.96
CA TYR A 169 -7.68 0.04 -7.19
C TYR A 169 -8.53 -1.24 -7.01
N ILE A 170 -9.59 -1.39 -7.83
CA ILE A 170 -10.61 -2.43 -7.65
C ILE A 170 -10.07 -3.82 -7.99
N SER A 171 -9.39 -3.94 -9.14
CA SER A 171 -8.91 -5.21 -9.70
C SER A 171 -7.70 -5.00 -10.59
N VAL A 172 -6.92 -6.06 -10.78
CA VAL A 172 -5.80 -6.06 -11.74
C VAL A 172 -6.29 -5.76 -13.16
N SER A 173 -7.43 -6.30 -13.55
CA SER A 173 -8.05 -6.08 -14.85
C SER A 173 -8.39 -4.59 -15.10
N ASP A 174 -8.97 -3.90 -14.10
CA ASP A 174 -9.24 -2.46 -14.18
C ASP A 174 -7.95 -1.63 -14.21
N MET A 175 -6.91 -2.04 -13.49
CA MET A 175 -5.61 -1.35 -13.50
C MET A 175 -4.89 -1.51 -14.84
N ILE A 176 -4.89 -2.71 -15.42
CA ILE A 176 -4.38 -2.94 -16.78
C ILE A 176 -5.17 -2.12 -17.81
N ALA A 177 -6.50 -2.03 -17.66
CA ALA A 177 -7.33 -1.24 -18.56
C ALA A 177 -7.10 0.27 -18.43
N GLN A 178 -6.71 0.76 -17.24
CA GLN A 178 -6.26 2.13 -17.03
C GLN A 178 -4.89 2.38 -17.70
N THR A 179 -3.95 1.45 -17.55
CA THR A 179 -2.60 1.54 -18.08
C THR A 179 -2.59 1.55 -19.61
N PHE A 180 -3.36 0.66 -20.22
CA PHE A 180 -3.42 0.49 -21.68
C PHE A 180 -4.75 1.02 -22.24
N LYS A 181 -4.88 2.35 -22.34
CA LYS A 181 -6.01 3.01 -23.00
C LYS A 181 -5.89 2.90 -24.54
N PHE A 182 -6.96 3.25 -25.27
CA PHE A 182 -6.90 3.34 -26.72
C PHE A 182 -5.78 4.32 -27.16
N PRO A 183 -5.00 3.98 -28.20
CA PRO A 183 -5.08 2.80 -29.06
C PRO A 183 -4.32 1.55 -28.56
N MET A 184 -3.74 1.55 -27.35
CA MET A 184 -2.92 0.46 -26.80
C MET A 184 -3.72 -0.67 -26.14
N ASN A 185 -5.05 -0.63 -26.20
CA ASN A 185 -5.93 -1.59 -25.53
C ASN A 185 -5.73 -3.05 -25.96
N PHE A 186 -5.19 -3.30 -27.14
CA PHE A 186 -4.85 -4.66 -27.63
C PHE A 186 -3.74 -5.34 -26.81
N ILE A 187 -2.95 -4.56 -26.04
CA ILE A 187 -1.88 -5.08 -25.17
C ILE A 187 -2.44 -5.70 -23.89
N ARG A 188 -3.63 -5.31 -23.45
CA ARG A 188 -4.24 -5.75 -22.18
C ARG A 188 -4.23 -7.26 -21.99
N LYS A 189 -4.52 -8.03 -23.03
CA LYS A 189 -4.51 -9.48 -22.98
C LYS A 189 -3.13 -10.09 -22.67
N TYR A 190 -2.06 -9.45 -23.13
CA TYR A 190 -0.69 -9.91 -22.87
C TYR A 190 -0.25 -9.56 -21.44
N ALA A 191 -0.55 -8.34 -20.99
CA ALA A 191 -0.31 -7.93 -19.62
C ALA A 191 -1.10 -8.82 -18.63
N TYR A 192 -2.39 -9.04 -18.88
CA TYR A 192 -3.23 -9.91 -18.06
C TYR A 192 -2.71 -11.36 -17.98
N ARG A 193 -2.29 -11.92 -19.09
CA ARG A 193 -1.69 -13.28 -19.10
C ARG A 193 -0.42 -13.35 -18.27
N LEU A 194 0.42 -12.32 -18.32
CA LEU A 194 1.64 -12.26 -17.52
C LEU A 194 1.33 -12.21 -16.03
N GLU A 195 0.38 -11.37 -15.61
CA GLU A 195 -0.10 -11.30 -14.23
C GLU A 195 -0.68 -12.64 -13.77
N GLN A 196 -1.51 -13.27 -14.61
CA GLN A 196 -2.13 -14.57 -14.33
C GLN A 196 -1.10 -15.69 -14.18
N GLN A 197 -0.04 -15.71 -14.98
CA GLN A 197 1.03 -16.69 -14.88
C GLN A 197 1.78 -16.59 -13.54
N ASN A 198 1.91 -15.38 -12.99
CA ASN A 198 2.58 -15.15 -11.73
C ASN A 198 1.67 -15.39 -10.51
N ASN A 199 0.37 -15.08 -10.63
CA ASN A 199 -0.59 -15.14 -9.52
C ASN A 199 -1.94 -15.74 -9.97
N PRO A 200 -1.99 -17.02 -10.35
CA PRO A 200 -3.16 -17.62 -10.98
C PRO A 200 -4.40 -17.67 -10.08
N TYR A 201 -4.22 -17.77 -8.77
CA TYR A 201 -5.34 -17.94 -7.83
C TYR A 201 -6.05 -16.65 -7.44
N PHE A 202 -5.38 -15.51 -7.53
CA PHE A 202 -5.91 -14.22 -7.06
C PHE A 202 -6.11 -13.19 -8.18
N ILE A 203 -5.80 -13.54 -9.43
CA ILE A 203 -5.87 -12.60 -10.56
C ILE A 203 -7.29 -12.05 -10.81
N GLU A 204 -8.32 -12.84 -10.50
CA GLU A 204 -9.73 -12.47 -10.67
C GLU A 204 -10.29 -11.69 -9.46
N ALA A 205 -9.47 -11.43 -8.42
CA ALA A 205 -9.93 -10.70 -7.25
C ALA A 205 -10.50 -9.33 -7.62
N ASN A 206 -11.68 -9.03 -7.07
CA ASN A 206 -12.44 -7.83 -7.34
C ASN A 206 -13.00 -7.24 -6.05
N ALA A 207 -12.68 -6.00 -5.77
CA ALA A 207 -13.08 -5.31 -4.56
C ALA A 207 -14.60 -5.18 -4.38
N ILE A 208 -15.38 -5.12 -5.47
CA ILE A 208 -16.84 -5.06 -5.38
C ILE A 208 -17.35 -6.38 -4.80
N ASP A 209 -16.89 -7.52 -5.31
CA ASP A 209 -17.30 -8.84 -4.84
C ASP A 209 -16.81 -9.09 -3.41
N SER A 210 -15.55 -8.71 -3.13
CA SER A 210 -14.94 -8.84 -1.81
C SER A 210 -15.73 -8.09 -0.73
N LEU A 211 -16.03 -6.84 -0.95
CA LEU A 211 -16.71 -5.99 0.02
C LEU A 211 -18.23 -6.19 0.06
N SER A 212 -18.84 -6.76 -0.98
CA SER A 212 -20.27 -7.07 -1.00
C SER A 212 -20.65 -8.05 0.11
N SER A 213 -19.79 -9.01 0.43
CA SER A 213 -20.01 -10.04 1.45
C SER A 213 -19.33 -9.71 2.79
N PHE A 214 -18.60 -8.60 2.88
CA PHE A 214 -17.89 -8.22 4.09
C PHE A 214 -18.85 -7.59 5.12
N GLU A 215 -18.79 -8.07 6.36
CA GLU A 215 -19.63 -7.60 7.47
C GLU A 215 -18.90 -6.66 8.44
N GLY A 216 -17.56 -6.68 8.42
CA GLY A 216 -16.74 -5.73 9.16
C GLY A 216 -16.87 -4.31 8.61
N LYS A 217 -16.29 -3.34 9.30
CA LYS A 217 -16.32 -1.93 8.86
C LYS A 217 -15.32 -1.67 7.75
N ALA A 218 -15.70 -0.89 6.75
CA ALA A 218 -14.79 -0.47 5.69
C ALA A 218 -14.77 1.06 5.55
N LEU A 219 -13.55 1.63 5.45
CA LEU A 219 -13.33 3.01 5.08
C LEU A 219 -12.53 3.05 3.77
N ILE A 220 -13.09 3.70 2.78
CA ILE A 220 -12.47 3.81 1.47
C ILE A 220 -12.31 5.28 1.15
N MET A 221 -11.07 5.74 0.98
CA MET A 221 -10.78 7.13 0.68
C MET A 221 -9.95 7.30 -0.58
N HIS A 222 -10.25 8.36 -1.33
CA HIS A 222 -9.59 8.66 -2.59
C HIS A 222 -9.68 10.15 -2.92
N SER A 223 -8.69 10.66 -3.63
CA SER A 223 -8.71 12.03 -4.15
C SER A 223 -9.09 12.06 -5.63
N LYS A 224 -9.95 13.03 -6.01
CA LYS A 224 -10.37 13.21 -7.41
C LYS A 224 -9.21 13.57 -8.35
N GLY A 225 -8.14 14.18 -7.82
CA GLY A 225 -6.95 14.56 -8.56
C GLY A 225 -5.89 13.47 -8.69
N ASP A 226 -6.16 12.26 -8.23
CA ASP A 226 -5.22 11.14 -8.29
C ASP A 226 -4.90 10.77 -9.74
N LYS A 227 -3.62 10.86 -10.11
CA LYS A 227 -3.12 10.54 -11.46
C LYS A 227 -2.55 9.13 -11.59
N LEU A 228 -2.32 8.46 -10.44
CA LEU A 228 -1.76 7.11 -10.41
C LEU A 228 -2.86 6.05 -10.41
N VAL A 229 -3.93 6.26 -9.63
CA VAL A 229 -5.11 5.40 -9.60
C VAL A 229 -6.34 6.24 -9.94
N ASP A 230 -6.94 6.00 -11.09
CA ASP A 230 -8.04 6.83 -11.63
C ASP A 230 -9.27 6.79 -10.73
N TYR A 231 -9.63 7.95 -10.16
CA TYR A 231 -10.75 8.12 -9.26
C TYR A 231 -12.07 7.59 -9.83
N ASN A 232 -12.37 7.88 -11.08
CA ASN A 232 -13.66 7.50 -11.69
C ASN A 232 -13.72 5.98 -11.95
N ARG A 233 -12.61 5.41 -12.39
CA ARG A 233 -12.50 3.98 -12.72
C ARG A 233 -12.55 3.10 -11.48
N HIS A 234 -11.92 3.54 -10.40
CA HIS A 234 -11.78 2.72 -9.19
C HIS A 234 -12.72 3.17 -8.08
N PHE A 235 -12.51 4.32 -7.47
CA PHE A 235 -13.29 4.76 -6.32
C PHE A 235 -14.77 4.96 -6.66
N LYS A 236 -15.08 5.76 -7.69
CA LYS A 236 -16.47 6.09 -8.03
C LYS A 236 -17.26 4.88 -8.53
N LYS A 237 -16.61 3.95 -9.23
CA LYS A 237 -17.20 2.66 -9.63
C LYS A 237 -17.54 1.82 -8.41
N LEU A 238 -16.60 1.70 -7.45
CA LEU A 238 -16.79 0.96 -6.20
C LEU A 238 -17.91 1.59 -5.34
N GLN A 239 -17.88 2.91 -5.16
CA GLN A 239 -18.90 3.66 -4.43
C GLN A 239 -20.30 3.46 -5.00
N ARG A 240 -20.45 3.50 -6.33
CA ARG A 240 -21.74 3.24 -6.98
C ARG A 240 -22.25 1.83 -6.75
N ALA A 241 -21.37 0.84 -6.78
CA ALA A 241 -21.73 -0.56 -6.58
C ALA A 241 -22.16 -0.84 -5.12
N LEU A 242 -21.52 -0.19 -4.15
CA LEU A 242 -21.66 -0.52 -2.74
C LEU A 242 -22.34 0.59 -1.89
N HIS A 243 -22.97 1.58 -2.52
CA HIS A 243 -23.58 2.73 -1.81
C HIS A 243 -24.69 2.36 -0.81
N LYS A 244 -25.27 1.17 -0.91
CA LYS A 244 -26.30 0.65 0.00
C LYS A 244 -25.75 -0.10 1.22
N LYS A 245 -24.43 -0.33 1.26
CA LYS A 245 -23.77 -1.05 2.36
C LYS A 245 -23.49 -0.04 3.50
N GLU A 246 -24.24 -0.12 4.59
CA GLU A 246 -24.14 0.80 5.73
C GLU A 246 -22.82 0.69 6.51
N ASN A 247 -22.19 -0.49 6.44
CA ASN A 247 -20.88 -0.73 7.06
C ASN A 247 -19.69 -0.21 6.24
N ILE A 248 -19.93 0.41 5.07
CA ILE A 248 -18.88 0.95 4.20
C ILE A 248 -18.99 2.46 4.09
N LYS A 249 -17.98 3.17 4.59
CA LYS A 249 -17.86 4.62 4.46
C LYS A 249 -16.95 4.98 3.29
N PHE A 250 -17.39 5.94 2.46
CA PHE A 250 -16.63 6.48 1.34
C PHE A 250 -16.28 7.94 1.59
N ILE A 251 -14.99 8.30 1.52
CA ILE A 251 -14.50 9.68 1.62
C ILE A 251 -13.86 10.09 0.31
N SER A 252 -14.44 11.08 -0.35
CA SER A 252 -13.93 11.69 -1.57
C SER A 252 -13.30 13.03 -1.24
N LEU A 253 -12.05 13.26 -1.64
CA LEU A 253 -11.28 14.45 -1.35
C LEU A 253 -10.88 15.18 -2.63
N GLU A 254 -10.71 16.49 -2.51
CA GLU A 254 -10.22 17.33 -3.62
C GLU A 254 -8.73 17.62 -3.43
N ASN A 255 -8.00 17.70 -4.54
CA ASN A 255 -6.63 18.23 -4.58
C ASN A 255 -5.60 17.58 -3.63
N LYS A 256 -5.84 16.34 -3.20
CA LYS A 256 -4.91 15.57 -2.36
C LYS A 256 -4.04 14.59 -3.19
N GLU A 257 -4.17 14.63 -4.51
CA GLU A 257 -3.49 13.72 -5.45
C GLU A 257 -3.60 12.25 -5.01
N HIS A 258 -2.49 11.53 -4.92
CA HIS A 258 -2.48 10.13 -4.51
C HIS A 258 -2.44 9.91 -2.98
N ASN A 259 -2.39 11.00 -2.17
CA ASN A 259 -2.21 10.93 -0.72
C ASN A 259 -3.34 11.65 0.04
N PRO A 260 -4.58 11.13 0.02
CA PRO A 260 -5.73 11.79 0.64
C PRO A 260 -5.63 11.94 2.15
N HIS A 261 -4.81 11.16 2.83
CA HIS A 261 -4.59 11.17 4.28
C HIS A 261 -3.59 12.24 4.76
N TYR A 262 -2.92 12.95 3.83
CA TYR A 262 -2.00 14.03 4.16
C TYR A 262 -2.69 15.40 4.13
N THR A 263 -2.12 16.38 4.81
CA THR A 263 -2.53 17.79 4.66
C THR A 263 -2.29 18.27 3.24
N PHE A 264 -3.01 19.32 2.84
CA PHE A 264 -2.82 19.94 1.51
C PHE A 264 -1.38 20.43 1.32
N ASP A 265 -0.80 21.04 2.37
CA ASP A 265 0.58 21.55 2.33
C ASP A 265 1.60 20.42 2.19
N ALA A 266 1.39 19.28 2.86
CA ALA A 266 2.23 18.10 2.71
C ALA A 266 2.20 17.54 1.29
N VAL A 267 1.01 17.47 0.69
CA VAL A 267 0.84 17.00 -0.70
C VAL A 267 1.59 17.92 -1.67
N ASN A 268 1.49 19.23 -1.51
CA ASN A 268 2.22 20.19 -2.35
C ASN A 268 3.73 20.10 -2.15
N TYR A 269 4.18 19.98 -0.89
CA TYR A 269 5.60 19.83 -0.57
C TYR A 269 6.18 18.52 -1.13
N LYS A 270 5.42 17.42 -1.06
CA LYS A 270 5.78 16.13 -1.65
C LYS A 270 5.87 16.20 -3.18
N LYS A 271 5.03 17.00 -3.81
CA LYS A 271 5.08 17.23 -5.26
C LYS A 271 6.34 17.97 -5.68
N ASP A 272 6.75 19.02 -4.93
CA ASP A 272 8.02 19.72 -5.13
C ASP A 272 9.21 18.78 -4.95
N PHE A 273 9.21 17.95 -3.90
CA PHE A 273 10.21 16.91 -3.69
C PHE A 273 10.36 15.98 -4.91
N TYR A 274 9.25 15.42 -5.41
CA TYR A 274 9.33 14.51 -6.56
C TYR A 274 9.80 15.20 -7.84
N GLN A 275 9.49 16.47 -8.03
CA GLN A 275 10.03 17.24 -9.14
C GLN A 275 11.55 17.38 -9.01
N LYS A 276 12.04 17.83 -7.87
CA LYS A 276 13.49 17.98 -7.58
C LYS A 276 14.23 16.65 -7.64
N PHE A 277 13.61 15.57 -7.14
CA PHE A 277 14.16 14.22 -7.22
C PHE A 277 14.35 13.75 -8.67
N LYS A 278 13.35 14.00 -9.51
CA LYS A 278 13.44 13.69 -10.95
C LYS A 278 14.54 14.50 -11.67
N GLU A 279 14.68 15.77 -11.32
CA GLU A 279 15.73 16.65 -11.83
C GLU A 279 17.12 16.16 -11.37
N ALA A 280 17.29 15.86 -10.09
CA ALA A 280 18.53 15.34 -9.53
C ALA A 280 18.94 14.00 -10.15
N LYS A 281 17.98 13.09 -10.39
CA LYS A 281 18.24 11.85 -11.14
C LYS A 281 18.70 12.11 -12.57
N LYS A 282 18.07 13.04 -13.29
CA LYS A 282 18.42 13.40 -14.66
C LYS A 282 19.84 14.00 -14.76
N GLU A 283 20.24 14.72 -13.72
CA GLU A 283 21.54 15.39 -13.61
C GLU A 283 22.63 14.50 -12.99
N ASN A 284 22.32 13.22 -12.71
CA ASN A 284 23.22 12.25 -12.06
C ASN A 284 23.74 12.71 -10.67
N ARG A 285 22.94 13.43 -9.92
CA ARG A 285 23.26 13.92 -8.56
C ARG A 285 22.78 12.99 -7.43
N LEU A 286 22.47 11.73 -7.74
CA LEU A 286 21.98 10.72 -6.79
C LEU A 286 22.67 9.36 -7.03
N ASN A 287 23.93 9.36 -7.41
CA ASN A 287 24.67 8.14 -7.73
C ASN A 287 25.35 7.51 -6.51
N SER A 288 25.79 8.32 -5.54
CA SER A 288 26.40 7.86 -4.30
C SER A 288 25.42 7.89 -3.13
N LEU A 289 25.75 7.18 -2.06
CA LEU A 289 24.98 7.23 -0.81
C LEU A 289 25.05 8.62 -0.16
N GLU A 290 26.20 9.28 -0.24
CA GLU A 290 26.38 10.66 0.27
C GLU A 290 25.49 11.66 -0.48
N GLU A 291 25.43 11.58 -1.81
CA GLU A 291 24.58 12.44 -2.62
C GLU A 291 23.08 12.22 -2.29
N LYS A 292 22.66 10.95 -2.12
CA LYS A 292 21.30 10.62 -1.71
C LYS A 292 20.99 11.15 -0.32
N GLN A 293 21.91 11.00 0.63
CA GLN A 293 21.72 11.50 2.00
C GLN A 293 21.64 13.02 2.01
N SER A 294 22.57 13.71 1.34
CA SER A 294 22.56 15.18 1.22
C SER A 294 21.27 15.69 0.58
N PHE A 295 20.79 15.00 -0.45
CA PHE A 295 19.50 15.33 -1.07
C PHE A 295 18.33 15.13 -0.09
N LYS A 296 18.33 14.03 0.63
CA LYS A 296 17.34 13.73 1.68
C LYS A 296 17.33 14.82 2.74
N ASP A 297 18.51 15.22 3.25
CA ASP A 297 18.65 16.18 4.34
C ASP A 297 18.25 17.62 3.95
N SER A 298 18.10 17.89 2.66
CA SER A 298 17.61 19.17 2.14
C SER A 298 16.10 19.36 2.27
N PHE A 299 15.35 18.35 2.75
CA PHE A 299 13.89 18.39 2.88
C PHE A 299 13.43 18.20 4.33
N ASP A 300 12.33 18.85 4.67
CA ASP A 300 11.60 18.63 5.92
C ASP A 300 10.63 17.44 5.76
N TRP A 301 11.04 16.29 6.28
CA TRP A 301 10.28 15.04 6.19
C TRP A 301 8.99 15.05 6.99
N TYR A 302 8.96 15.73 8.15
CA TYR A 302 7.75 15.88 8.95
C TYR A 302 6.72 16.73 8.23
N LYS A 303 7.15 17.81 7.58
CA LYS A 303 6.28 18.61 6.72
C LYS A 303 5.74 17.81 5.53
N MET A 304 6.62 17.03 4.88
CA MET A 304 6.27 16.21 3.71
C MET A 304 5.25 15.12 4.02
N THR A 305 5.25 14.61 5.25
CA THR A 305 4.39 13.52 5.72
C THR A 305 3.37 13.97 6.75
N CYS A 306 3.11 15.29 6.83
CA CYS A 306 2.14 15.84 7.76
C CYS A 306 0.73 15.32 7.43
N GLN A 307 0.14 14.68 8.42
CA GLN A 307 -1.13 13.97 8.29
C GLN A 307 -2.31 14.89 8.57
N ASP A 308 -3.40 14.71 7.84
CA ASP A 308 -4.64 15.46 8.01
C ASP A 308 -5.41 14.92 9.21
N ILE A 309 -5.48 15.68 10.28
CA ILE A 309 -6.10 15.28 11.55
C ILE A 309 -7.55 14.83 11.33
N GLN A 310 -8.33 15.53 10.53
CA GLN A 310 -9.74 15.19 10.32
C GLN A 310 -9.88 13.83 9.61
N ILE A 311 -9.00 13.54 8.67
CA ILE A 311 -8.97 12.24 8.00
C ILE A 311 -8.54 11.13 8.95
N TRP A 312 -7.56 11.39 9.80
CA TRP A 312 -7.11 10.41 10.78
C TRP A 312 -8.14 10.16 11.89
N GLU A 313 -8.93 11.15 12.29
CA GLU A 313 -10.09 10.95 13.16
C GLU A 313 -11.11 9.98 12.54
N GLU A 314 -11.37 10.09 11.24
CA GLU A 314 -12.22 9.15 10.53
C GLU A 314 -11.65 7.73 10.48
N ILE A 315 -10.33 7.60 10.33
CA ILE A 315 -9.62 6.32 10.40
C ILE A 315 -9.78 5.72 11.80
N PHE A 316 -9.50 6.48 12.85
CA PHE A 316 -9.60 6.02 14.23
C PHE A 316 -11.05 5.66 14.62
N ASN A 317 -12.03 6.43 14.16
CA ASN A 317 -13.45 6.12 14.37
C ASN A 317 -13.85 4.75 13.81
N VAL A 318 -13.25 4.32 12.70
CA VAL A 318 -13.49 2.98 12.13
C VAL A 318 -12.70 1.90 12.87
N LEU A 319 -11.45 2.17 13.25
CA LEU A 319 -10.59 1.22 13.94
C LEU A 319 -11.01 0.98 15.40
N ASP A 320 -11.54 1.99 16.08
CA ASP A 320 -11.91 1.91 17.51
C ASP A 320 -13.25 1.20 17.77
N ASN A 321 -14.11 1.18 16.80
CA ASN A 321 -15.43 0.58 16.89
C ASN A 321 -15.50 -0.80 16.24
#